data_1bfc0c3e064801c9308e1343086413b1
#
_entry.id   1bfc0c3e064801c9308e1343086413b1
#
_cell.length_a   1.000
_cell.length_b   1.000
_cell.length_c   1.000
_cell.angle_alpha   90.00
_cell.angle_beta   90.00
_cell.angle_gamma   90.00
#
_symmetry.space_group_name_H-M   'P 1'
#
loop_
_entity.id
_entity.type
_entity.pdbx_description
1 polymer ?
#
loop_
_entity_poly.entity_id
_entity_poly.type
_entity_poly.pdbx_seq_one_letter_code
_entity_poly.pdbx_strand_id
1 'polypeptide(L)'
;MHMKQIVLTMMAFAMICTLPATAQNRVKNIYAETQTLKVEQVQNTDMPIQVNRYLFAGYNTLCLPMTLSAEQFAATAKDVRIERLAAIRQVGTTLQLCFVDCTNEGIEAGVPYLIFSPTRQYLRAKNTDANAVDSDIKTIRMDDGHGNQVSFASSWTSRQKNGLYGIPAKQNVEILESVLVRTTEELAFLPTRCGFSWEQQSSTAEKLEIVHMNAAEVTAIKDVKRNTTNDNRYYDLNGRNINKPVQKGVYIHDGKQVIVK
;
A
#
# COMPACT_ATOMS: atom_id res chain seq x y z
N MET A 1 25.94 44.70 -83.17
CA MET A 1 24.99 43.54 -82.97
C MET A 1 25.36 42.91 -81.66
N HIS A 2 24.62 43.29 -80.55
CA HIS A 2 24.94 42.89 -79.19
C HIS A 2 24.00 41.77 -78.73
N MET A 3 24.60 40.64 -78.49
CA MET A 3 23.89 39.49 -77.94
C MET A 3 23.91 39.61 -76.42
N LYS A 4 22.75 39.83 -75.78
CA LYS A 4 22.57 39.89 -74.36
C LYS A 4 22.49 38.44 -73.82
N GLN A 5 23.48 38.05 -73.03
CA GLN A 5 23.41 36.82 -72.24
C GLN A 5 22.46 37.04 -71.06
N ILE A 6 21.42 36.24 -70.98
CA ILE A 6 20.53 36.14 -69.81
C ILE A 6 21.11 35.06 -68.91
N VAL A 7 21.65 35.50 -67.78
CA VAL A 7 22.09 34.58 -66.72
C VAL A 7 20.84 34.23 -65.91
N LEU A 8 20.35 33.01 -66.01
CA LEU A 8 19.27 32.47 -65.22
C LEU A 8 19.84 31.93 -63.93
N THR A 9 19.69 32.68 -62.79
CA THR A 9 20.11 32.27 -61.49
C THR A 9 19.01 31.36 -60.93
N MET A 10 19.21 30.04 -60.91
CA MET A 10 18.40 29.09 -60.20
C MET A 10 18.70 29.19 -58.71
N MET A 11 17.84 29.85 -57.92
CA MET A 11 17.78 29.72 -56.48
C MET A 11 17.18 28.39 -56.16
N ALA A 12 18.00 27.40 -55.80
CA ALA A 12 17.56 26.17 -55.18
C ALA A 12 17.16 26.47 -53.73
N PHE A 13 15.84 26.58 -53.48
CA PHE A 13 15.28 26.63 -52.14
C PHE A 13 15.38 25.20 -51.54
N ALA A 14 16.43 24.95 -50.78
CA ALA A 14 16.51 23.75 -49.93
C ALA A 14 15.47 23.85 -48.83
N MET A 15 14.28 23.30 -49.05
CA MET A 15 13.27 23.11 -48.05
C MET A 15 13.79 22.03 -47.06
N ILE A 16 14.44 22.44 -45.98
CA ILE A 16 14.78 21.57 -44.90
C ILE A 16 13.47 21.23 -44.22
N CYS A 17 12.86 20.12 -44.63
CA CYS A 17 11.82 19.47 -43.86
C CYS A 17 12.46 18.98 -42.55
N THR A 18 12.45 19.83 -41.50
CA THR A 18 12.62 19.37 -40.14
C THR A 18 11.38 18.53 -39.80
N LEU A 19 11.47 17.23 -40.08
CA LEU A 19 10.55 16.28 -39.51
C LEU A 19 10.61 16.50 -38.00
N PRO A 20 9.47 16.77 -37.31
CA PRO A 20 9.48 16.78 -35.88
C PRO A 20 9.99 15.40 -35.49
N ALA A 21 11.12 15.35 -34.79
CA ALA A 21 11.56 14.14 -34.14
C ALA A 21 10.41 13.77 -33.25
N THR A 22 9.62 12.79 -33.67
CA THR A 22 8.64 12.16 -32.81
C THR A 22 9.48 11.64 -31.64
N ALA A 23 9.48 12.38 -30.56
CA ALA A 23 10.06 11.89 -29.32
C ALA A 23 9.35 10.56 -29.04
N GLN A 24 10.01 9.47 -29.44
CA GLN A 24 9.53 8.15 -29.10
C GLN A 24 9.31 8.21 -27.62
N ASN A 25 8.08 8.00 -27.17
CA ASN A 25 7.71 7.89 -25.77
C ASN A 25 8.47 6.68 -25.20
N ARG A 26 9.77 6.84 -24.98
CA ARG A 26 10.61 5.82 -24.38
C ARG A 26 10.17 5.68 -22.94
N VAL A 27 9.73 4.48 -22.57
CA VAL A 27 9.34 4.13 -21.22
C VAL A 27 10.40 3.20 -20.68
N LYS A 28 10.91 3.50 -19.51
CA LYS A 28 11.82 2.61 -18.80
C LYS A 28 11.04 1.50 -18.12
N ASN A 29 11.16 0.28 -18.62
CA ASN A 29 10.51 -0.89 -18.05
C ASN A 29 11.30 -1.45 -16.87
N ILE A 30 10.62 -1.70 -15.79
CA ILE A 30 11.12 -2.34 -14.57
C ILE A 30 10.31 -3.61 -14.33
N TYR A 31 10.99 -4.73 -14.24
CA TYR A 31 10.37 -6.04 -14.00
C TYR A 31 10.58 -6.45 -12.54
N ALA A 32 9.54 -6.31 -11.73
CA ALA A 32 9.59 -6.55 -10.29
C ALA A 32 9.75 -8.03 -9.90
N GLU A 33 9.67 -8.95 -10.87
CA GLU A 33 9.86 -10.39 -10.63
C GLU A 33 11.35 -10.81 -10.74
N THR A 34 12.15 -10.07 -11.49
CA THR A 34 13.52 -10.51 -11.86
C THR A 34 14.61 -9.51 -11.51
N GLN A 35 14.23 -8.28 -11.20
CA GLN A 35 15.18 -7.19 -10.99
C GLN A 35 15.05 -6.60 -9.60
N THR A 36 16.19 -6.26 -9.02
CA THR A 36 16.24 -5.29 -7.92
C THR A 36 15.80 -3.94 -8.48
N LEU A 37 14.75 -3.39 -7.90
CA LEU A 37 14.30 -2.05 -8.22
C LEU A 37 15.33 -1.07 -7.65
N LYS A 38 16.22 -0.54 -8.49
CA LYS A 38 17.15 0.52 -8.08
C LYS A 38 16.46 1.85 -8.29
N VAL A 39 15.86 2.37 -7.23
CA VAL A 39 15.12 3.63 -7.28
C VAL A 39 16.02 4.79 -7.67
N GLU A 40 17.28 4.80 -7.25
CA GLU A 40 18.28 5.80 -7.63
C GLU A 40 18.49 5.89 -9.16
N GLN A 41 18.32 4.76 -9.87
CA GLN A 41 18.38 4.72 -11.33
C GLN A 41 17.07 5.18 -11.99
N VAL A 42 16.01 5.30 -11.22
CA VAL A 42 14.68 5.71 -11.66
C VAL A 42 14.45 7.18 -11.37
N GLN A 43 15.00 7.68 -10.25
CA GLN A 43 15.08 9.10 -9.96
C GLN A 43 16.01 9.77 -10.97
N ASN A 44 15.67 10.96 -11.45
CA ASN A 44 16.42 11.70 -12.46
C ASN A 44 16.42 11.07 -13.86
N THR A 45 15.37 10.36 -14.26
CA THR A 45 15.19 9.98 -15.66
C THR A 45 14.19 10.93 -16.32
N ASP A 46 14.56 11.46 -17.50
CA ASP A 46 13.65 12.25 -18.34
C ASP A 46 12.56 11.38 -19.03
N MET A 47 12.43 10.16 -18.59
CA MET A 47 11.53 9.18 -19.20
C MET A 47 10.51 8.66 -18.19
N PRO A 48 9.25 8.46 -18.64
CA PRO A 48 8.27 7.73 -17.86
C PRO A 48 8.77 6.32 -17.50
N ILE A 49 8.41 5.84 -16.31
CA ILE A 49 8.71 4.49 -15.89
C ILE A 49 7.47 3.61 -15.92
N GLN A 50 7.67 2.34 -16.18
CA GLN A 50 6.63 1.34 -16.08
C GLN A 50 7.11 0.17 -15.22
N VAL A 51 6.42 -0.08 -14.11
CA VAL A 51 6.64 -1.26 -13.28
C VAL A 51 5.76 -2.38 -13.81
N ASN A 52 6.41 -3.46 -14.20
CA ASN A 52 5.74 -4.67 -14.69
C ASN A 52 5.81 -5.73 -13.59
N ARG A 53 4.66 -6.20 -13.17
CA ARG A 53 4.54 -7.20 -12.14
C ARG A 53 3.45 -8.21 -12.46
N TYR A 54 3.70 -9.46 -12.14
CA TYR A 54 2.70 -10.52 -12.23
C TYR A 54 1.81 -10.55 -11.00
N LEU A 55 0.50 -10.50 -11.22
CA LEU A 55 -0.52 -10.69 -10.19
C LEU A 55 -1.11 -12.09 -10.31
N PHE A 56 -1.18 -12.79 -9.19
CA PHE A 56 -1.92 -14.04 -9.10
C PHE A 56 -3.40 -13.75 -8.88
N ALA A 57 -4.28 -14.66 -9.24
CA ALA A 57 -5.68 -14.59 -8.87
C ALA A 57 -5.81 -14.58 -7.34
N GLY A 58 -6.72 -13.76 -6.82
CA GLY A 58 -6.90 -13.55 -5.39
C GLY A 58 -6.06 -12.39 -4.84
N TYR A 59 -5.70 -12.47 -3.56
CA TYR A 59 -5.01 -11.39 -2.86
C TYR A 59 -3.51 -11.40 -3.12
N ASN A 60 -2.97 -10.21 -3.30
CA ASN A 60 -1.56 -9.90 -3.45
C ASN A 60 -1.23 -8.67 -2.59
N THR A 61 0.04 -8.42 -2.30
CA THR A 61 0.48 -7.16 -1.71
C THR A 61 1.18 -6.30 -2.76
N LEU A 62 1.07 -4.99 -2.69
CA LEU A 62 1.66 -4.06 -3.66
C LEU A 62 2.20 -2.82 -2.98
N CYS A 63 3.38 -2.39 -3.41
CA CYS A 63 3.93 -1.07 -3.13
C CYS A 63 4.63 -0.59 -4.41
N LEU A 64 4.27 0.59 -4.89
CA LEU A 64 4.86 1.18 -6.09
C LEU A 64 5.72 2.38 -5.74
N PRO A 65 6.79 2.65 -6.51
CA PRO A 65 7.61 3.85 -6.31
C PRO A 65 6.99 5.10 -6.94
N MET A 66 5.72 5.06 -7.33
CA MET A 66 5.00 6.15 -7.96
C MET A 66 3.58 6.26 -7.47
N THR A 67 3.07 7.48 -7.42
CA THR A 67 1.65 7.75 -7.18
C THR A 67 0.87 7.59 -8.47
N LEU A 68 -0.26 6.90 -8.39
CA LEU A 68 -1.22 6.73 -9.48
C LEU A 68 -2.61 7.10 -9.00
N SER A 69 -3.30 7.95 -9.76
CA SER A 69 -4.73 8.18 -9.50
C SER A 69 -5.54 6.89 -9.68
N ALA A 70 -6.78 6.87 -9.21
CA ALA A 70 -7.67 5.72 -9.41
C ALA A 70 -7.81 5.36 -10.90
N GLU A 71 -7.96 6.35 -11.78
CA GLU A 71 -8.06 6.15 -13.22
C GLU A 71 -6.77 5.58 -13.83
N GLN A 72 -5.61 6.14 -13.43
CA GLN A 72 -4.32 5.65 -13.87
C GLN A 72 -4.09 4.21 -13.41
N PHE A 73 -4.46 3.89 -12.17
CA PHE A 73 -4.33 2.53 -11.66
C PHE A 73 -5.26 1.56 -12.38
N ALA A 74 -6.53 1.93 -12.60
CA ALA A 74 -7.51 1.10 -13.32
C ALA A 74 -7.05 0.76 -14.76
N ALA A 75 -6.26 1.64 -15.38
CA ALA A 75 -5.65 1.38 -16.69
C ALA A 75 -4.47 0.39 -16.65
N THR A 76 -3.96 0.04 -15.46
CA THR A 76 -2.77 -0.82 -15.28
C THR A 76 -3.09 -2.31 -15.26
N ALA A 77 -4.25 -2.66 -14.72
CA ALA A 77 -4.74 -4.03 -14.59
C ALA A 77 -6.28 -4.02 -14.46
N LYS A 78 -6.91 -5.05 -15.04
CA LYS A 78 -8.36 -5.12 -15.12
C LYS A 78 -8.99 -5.58 -13.81
N ASP A 79 -10.02 -4.85 -13.36
CA ASP A 79 -10.89 -5.22 -12.22
C ASP A 79 -10.11 -5.48 -10.90
N VAL A 80 -8.97 -4.81 -10.71
CA VAL A 80 -8.17 -4.91 -9.48
C VAL A 80 -8.73 -3.98 -8.42
N ARG A 81 -8.97 -4.52 -7.23
CA ARG A 81 -9.38 -3.76 -6.04
C ARG A 81 -8.16 -3.46 -5.17
N ILE A 82 -8.13 -2.26 -4.59
CA ILE A 82 -7.07 -1.79 -3.68
C ILE A 82 -7.64 -1.67 -2.28
N GLU A 83 -6.90 -2.17 -1.30
CA GLU A 83 -7.27 -2.06 0.10
C GLU A 83 -6.07 -1.54 0.92
N ARG A 84 -6.35 -0.67 1.89
CA ARG A 84 -5.34 -0.17 2.84
C ARG A 84 -5.54 -0.74 4.23
N LEU A 85 -4.45 -0.98 4.95
CA LEU A 85 -4.49 -1.32 6.36
C LEU A 85 -5.00 -0.10 7.16
N ALA A 86 -6.14 -0.23 7.82
CA ALA A 86 -6.83 0.86 8.49
C ALA A 86 -6.82 0.75 10.02
N ALA A 87 -6.79 -0.47 10.55
CA ALA A 87 -6.73 -0.76 11.99
C ALA A 87 -6.20 -2.17 12.25
N ILE A 88 -5.85 -2.45 13.50
CA ILE A 88 -5.70 -3.81 14.02
C ILE A 88 -6.54 -3.95 15.28
N ARG A 89 -7.06 -5.15 15.54
CA ARG A 89 -7.78 -5.46 16.76
C ARG A 89 -7.60 -6.92 17.16
N GLN A 90 -7.55 -7.19 18.43
CA GLN A 90 -7.56 -8.56 18.94
C GLN A 90 -9.00 -9.04 19.19
N VAL A 91 -9.33 -10.24 18.71
CA VAL A 91 -10.59 -10.94 18.95
C VAL A 91 -10.26 -12.35 19.42
N GLY A 92 -10.46 -12.61 20.71
CA GLY A 92 -9.97 -13.85 21.32
C GLY A 92 -8.45 -13.97 21.18
N THR A 93 -7.97 -15.08 20.61
CA THR A 93 -6.54 -15.34 20.34
C THR A 93 -6.12 -14.92 18.92
N THR A 94 -6.96 -14.21 18.17
CA THR A 94 -6.66 -13.76 16.81
C THR A 94 -6.42 -12.27 16.77
N LEU A 95 -5.28 -11.83 16.23
CA LEU A 95 -5.06 -10.45 15.85
C LEU A 95 -5.53 -10.22 14.41
N GLN A 96 -6.56 -9.42 14.25
CA GLN A 96 -7.16 -9.09 12.96
C GLN A 96 -6.50 -7.84 12.37
N LEU A 97 -6.03 -7.96 11.13
CA LEU A 97 -5.55 -6.87 10.30
C LEU A 97 -6.73 -6.36 9.48
N CYS A 98 -7.27 -5.20 9.83
CA CYS A 98 -8.48 -4.65 9.25
C CYS A 98 -8.16 -3.81 8.01
N PHE A 99 -8.53 -4.30 6.85
CA PHE A 99 -8.34 -3.64 5.56
C PHE A 99 -9.64 -3.01 5.06
N VAL A 100 -9.51 -1.85 4.42
CA VAL A 100 -10.63 -1.09 3.84
C VAL A 100 -10.35 -0.81 2.37
N ASP A 101 -11.37 -0.99 1.55
CA ASP A 101 -11.33 -0.64 0.14
C ASP A 101 -11.03 0.86 -0.05
N CYS A 102 -10.03 1.14 -0.86
CA CYS A 102 -9.62 2.48 -1.27
C CYS A 102 -9.36 2.54 -2.79
N THR A 103 -10.00 1.68 -3.56
CA THR A 103 -9.83 1.60 -5.02
C THR A 103 -10.05 2.95 -5.71
N ASN A 104 -11.01 3.73 -5.21
CA ASN A 104 -11.31 5.06 -5.75
C ASN A 104 -10.31 6.16 -5.31
N GLU A 105 -9.37 5.87 -4.43
CA GLU A 105 -8.34 6.80 -3.98
C GLU A 105 -7.05 6.67 -4.80
N GLY A 106 -6.85 5.52 -5.45
CA GLY A 106 -5.63 5.19 -6.16
C GLY A 106 -4.51 4.70 -5.25
N ILE A 107 -3.26 4.88 -5.68
CA ILE A 107 -2.06 4.42 -4.96
C ILE A 107 -1.11 5.60 -4.74
N GLU A 108 -0.61 5.74 -3.52
CA GLU A 108 0.49 6.64 -3.17
C GLU A 108 1.85 5.93 -3.30
N ALA A 109 2.87 6.68 -3.75
CA ALA A 109 4.23 6.18 -3.83
C ALA A 109 4.75 5.72 -2.44
N GLY A 110 5.41 4.57 -2.43
CA GLY A 110 6.03 4.01 -1.23
C GLY A 110 5.06 3.42 -0.19
N VAL A 111 3.76 3.56 -0.37
CA VAL A 111 2.74 3.04 0.55
C VAL A 111 2.43 1.58 0.23
N PRO A 112 2.41 0.68 1.24
CA PRO A 112 2.01 -0.70 1.05
C PRO A 112 0.49 -0.87 1.03
N TYR A 113 0.00 -1.63 0.07
CA TYR A 113 -1.41 -1.97 -0.12
C TYR A 113 -1.61 -3.49 -0.22
N LEU A 114 -2.80 -3.92 0.14
CA LEU A 114 -3.37 -5.20 -0.25
C LEU A 114 -4.17 -4.99 -1.54
N ILE A 115 -4.01 -5.87 -2.50
CA ILE A 115 -4.76 -5.80 -3.76
C ILE A 115 -5.40 -7.15 -4.07
N PHE A 116 -6.60 -7.11 -4.60
CA PHE A 116 -7.31 -8.28 -5.09
C PHE A 116 -7.36 -8.25 -6.63
N SER A 117 -6.91 -9.32 -7.25
CA SER A 117 -7.00 -9.54 -8.69
C SER A 117 -7.94 -10.72 -8.99
N PRO A 118 -9.02 -10.54 -9.77
CA PRO A 118 -9.95 -11.63 -10.04
C PRO A 118 -9.34 -12.75 -10.90
N THR A 119 -8.31 -12.43 -11.66
CA THR A 119 -7.62 -13.35 -12.56
C THR A 119 -6.12 -13.17 -12.49
N ARG A 120 -5.39 -14.15 -13.03
CA ARG A 120 -3.96 -13.97 -13.32
C ARG A 120 -3.76 -12.92 -14.41
N GLN A 121 -2.95 -11.91 -14.15
CA GLN A 121 -2.67 -10.85 -15.11
C GLN A 121 -1.37 -10.13 -14.81
N TYR A 122 -0.90 -9.34 -15.77
CA TYR A 122 0.21 -8.43 -15.57
C TYR A 122 -0.31 -7.04 -15.15
N LEU A 123 0.17 -6.58 -14.02
CA LEU A 123 0.12 -5.16 -13.67
C LEU A 123 1.18 -4.42 -14.48
N ARG A 124 0.78 -3.37 -15.20
CA ARG A 124 1.66 -2.48 -15.96
C ARG A 124 1.49 -1.05 -15.45
N ALA A 125 1.97 -0.81 -14.25
CA ALA A 125 1.87 0.49 -13.60
C ALA A 125 2.80 1.48 -14.26
N LYS A 126 2.25 2.41 -15.03
CA LYS A 126 3.00 3.42 -15.78
C LYS A 126 2.78 4.78 -15.16
N ASN A 127 3.88 5.49 -14.89
CA ASN A 127 3.85 6.90 -14.55
C ASN A 127 4.06 7.74 -15.82
N THR A 128 3.29 8.80 -15.96
CA THR A 128 3.44 9.78 -17.05
C THR A 128 4.39 10.91 -16.69
N ASP A 129 4.66 11.11 -15.38
CA ASP A 129 5.57 12.13 -14.89
C ASP A 129 6.81 11.46 -14.28
N ALA A 130 7.97 11.68 -14.92
CA ALA A 130 9.25 11.13 -14.47
C ALA A 130 9.66 11.64 -13.08
N ASN A 131 9.19 12.81 -12.66
CA ASN A 131 9.53 13.43 -11.37
C ASN A 131 8.68 12.92 -10.19
N ALA A 132 7.65 12.12 -10.45
CA ALA A 132 6.74 11.62 -9.42
C ALA A 132 7.16 10.24 -8.86
N VAL A 133 8.45 9.94 -8.88
CA VAL A 133 9.01 8.73 -8.27
C VAL A 133 9.54 9.06 -6.89
N ASP A 134 8.93 8.44 -5.88
CA ASP A 134 9.39 8.52 -4.49
C ASP A 134 10.18 7.25 -4.15
N SER A 135 11.43 7.44 -3.70
CA SER A 135 12.29 6.35 -3.25
C SER A 135 11.96 5.86 -1.84
N ASP A 136 11.22 6.65 -1.09
CA ASP A 136 10.98 6.35 0.32
C ASP A 136 9.85 5.33 0.48
N ILE A 137 10.16 4.25 1.18
CA ILE A 137 9.17 3.25 1.56
C ILE A 137 8.53 3.67 2.87
N LYS A 138 7.24 3.92 2.83
CA LYS A 138 6.45 4.21 4.01
C LYS A 138 6.12 2.92 4.74
N THR A 139 6.38 2.89 6.04
CA THR A 139 5.96 1.80 6.90
C THR A 139 4.69 2.19 7.62
N ILE A 140 3.63 1.44 7.39
CA ILE A 140 2.37 1.60 8.13
C ILE A 140 2.50 0.84 9.45
N ARG A 141 2.44 1.56 10.56
CA ARG A 141 2.49 0.99 11.92
C ARG A 141 1.13 1.12 12.57
N MET A 142 0.67 0.01 13.15
CA MET A 142 -0.59 -0.06 13.88
C MET A 142 -0.33 -0.68 15.24
N ASP A 143 -1.02 -0.16 16.25
CA ASP A 143 -1.00 -0.62 17.63
C ASP A 143 -2.45 -0.82 18.08
N ASP A 144 -2.74 -1.92 18.78
CA ASP A 144 -4.10 -2.20 19.28
C ASP A 144 -4.35 -1.67 20.71
N GLY A 145 -3.34 -1.11 21.36
CA GLY A 145 -3.40 -0.66 22.75
C GLY A 145 -3.37 -1.81 23.78
N HIS A 146 -3.21 -3.06 23.33
CA HIS A 146 -3.21 -4.27 24.16
C HIS A 146 -1.90 -5.06 24.06
N GLY A 147 -0.84 -4.41 23.55
CA GLY A 147 0.50 -4.97 23.45
C GLY A 147 0.77 -5.69 22.12
N ASN A 148 -0.08 -5.52 21.11
CA ASN A 148 0.24 -5.93 19.73
C ASN A 148 0.64 -4.72 18.89
N GLN A 149 1.77 -4.82 18.22
CA GLN A 149 2.21 -3.85 17.23
C GLN A 149 2.46 -4.54 15.90
N VAL A 150 1.89 -4.03 14.83
CA VAL A 150 2.08 -4.54 13.47
C VAL A 150 2.68 -3.44 12.61
N SER A 151 3.72 -3.82 11.84
CA SER A 151 4.27 -2.97 10.79
C SER A 151 4.03 -3.62 9.43
N PHE A 152 3.45 -2.89 8.50
CA PHE A 152 3.22 -3.29 7.12
C PHE A 152 4.14 -2.48 6.21
N ALA A 153 5.08 -3.15 5.53
CA ALA A 153 6.12 -2.50 4.74
C ALA A 153 6.55 -3.33 3.53
N SER A 154 7.21 -2.66 2.59
CA SER A 154 7.77 -3.24 1.36
C SER A 154 9.30 -3.16 1.33
N SER A 155 9.87 -3.52 0.19
CA SER A 155 11.27 -3.31 -0.16
C SER A 155 11.40 -3.14 -1.67
N TRP A 156 12.33 -2.29 -2.10
CA TRP A 156 12.70 -2.18 -3.51
C TRP A 156 13.71 -3.26 -3.95
N THR A 157 14.21 -4.04 -3.01
CA THR A 157 15.14 -5.13 -3.27
C THR A 157 14.56 -6.44 -2.78
N SER A 158 14.91 -7.54 -3.46
CA SER A 158 14.62 -8.85 -2.92
C SER A 158 15.30 -9.00 -1.57
N ARG A 159 14.54 -9.46 -0.58
CA ARG A 159 15.07 -9.71 0.76
C ARG A 159 14.56 -11.04 1.29
N GLN A 160 15.46 -11.75 1.95
CA GLN A 160 15.09 -12.86 2.82
C GLN A 160 14.98 -12.31 4.24
N LYS A 161 13.88 -12.56 4.90
CA LYS A 161 13.69 -12.18 6.28
C LYS A 161 12.83 -13.20 6.99
N ASN A 162 13.40 -13.83 8.02
CA ASN A 162 12.67 -14.76 8.86
C ASN A 162 11.63 -14.04 9.72
N GLY A 163 10.49 -14.68 9.92
CA GLY A 163 9.45 -14.22 10.85
C GLY A 163 8.51 -13.14 10.32
N LEU A 164 8.63 -12.74 9.05
CA LEU A 164 7.61 -11.90 8.41
C LEU A 164 6.40 -12.73 8.00
N TYR A 165 5.24 -12.11 8.02
CA TYR A 165 4.04 -12.68 7.45
C TYR A 165 3.79 -12.07 6.06
N GLY A 166 3.37 -12.90 5.13
CA GLY A 166 3.08 -12.48 3.76
C GLY A 166 2.00 -13.33 3.11
N ILE A 167 1.48 -12.85 1.99
CA ILE A 167 0.58 -13.63 1.14
C ILE A 167 1.45 -14.43 0.18
N PRO A 168 1.38 -15.77 0.21
CA PRO A 168 2.21 -16.61 -0.65
C PRO A 168 1.81 -16.46 -2.12
N ALA A 169 2.80 -16.44 -3.00
CA ALA A 169 2.56 -16.56 -4.43
C ALA A 169 2.12 -17.99 -4.75
N LYS A 170 0.91 -18.15 -5.27
CA LYS A 170 0.35 -19.47 -5.59
C LYS A 170 0.41 -19.69 -7.08
N GLN A 171 1.17 -20.67 -7.50
CA GLN A 171 1.34 -20.95 -8.93
C GLN A 171 0.17 -21.74 -9.54
N ASN A 172 -0.53 -22.56 -8.77
CA ASN A 172 -1.49 -23.54 -9.33
C ASN A 172 -2.84 -23.64 -8.60
N VAL A 173 -3.11 -22.80 -7.60
CA VAL A 173 -4.36 -22.86 -6.85
C VAL A 173 -4.99 -21.47 -6.81
N GLU A 174 -6.20 -21.34 -7.31
CA GLU A 174 -7.01 -20.14 -7.13
C GLU A 174 -7.47 -20.08 -5.67
N ILE A 175 -6.69 -19.45 -4.82
CA ILE A 175 -7.14 -19.16 -3.47
C ILE A 175 -7.58 -17.69 -3.47
N LEU A 176 -8.88 -17.52 -3.39
CA LEU A 176 -9.52 -16.21 -3.31
C LEU A 176 -9.42 -15.60 -1.90
N GLU A 177 -9.00 -16.39 -0.92
CA GLU A 177 -8.89 -15.97 0.47
C GLU A 177 -7.53 -15.28 0.76
N SER A 178 -7.55 -14.32 1.64
CA SER A 178 -6.37 -13.58 2.10
C SER A 178 -5.61 -14.35 3.19
N VAL A 179 -4.94 -15.43 2.80
CA VAL A 179 -4.18 -16.27 3.73
C VAL A 179 -2.79 -15.69 4.00
N LEU A 180 -2.44 -15.53 5.28
CA LEU A 180 -1.11 -15.14 5.71
C LEU A 180 -0.26 -16.36 6.08
N VAL A 181 0.97 -16.37 5.60
CA VAL A 181 1.98 -17.39 5.94
C VAL A 181 3.18 -16.70 6.56
N ARG A 182 3.68 -17.25 7.66
CA ARG A 182 4.93 -16.80 8.28
C ARG A 182 6.11 -17.27 7.43
N THR A 183 7.01 -16.35 7.09
CA THR A 183 8.18 -16.68 6.29
C THR A 183 9.21 -17.44 7.11
N THR A 184 9.87 -18.39 6.44
CA THR A 184 11.10 -19.03 6.89
C THR A 184 12.30 -18.34 6.22
N GLU A 185 13.52 -18.72 6.58
CA GLU A 185 14.75 -18.19 5.97
C GLU A 185 14.84 -18.43 4.46
N GLU A 186 14.12 -19.43 3.96
CA GLU A 186 14.12 -19.82 2.55
C GLU A 186 13.21 -18.98 1.65
N LEU A 187 12.31 -18.19 2.23
CA LEU A 187 11.35 -17.38 1.48
C LEU A 187 11.86 -15.96 1.24
N ALA A 188 11.96 -15.59 -0.02
CA ALA A 188 12.33 -14.25 -0.45
C ALA A 188 11.09 -13.39 -0.73
N PHE A 189 11.06 -12.19 -0.18
CA PHE A 189 10.16 -11.15 -0.64
C PHE A 189 10.77 -10.47 -1.86
N LEU A 190 10.12 -10.60 -3.00
CA LEU A 190 10.51 -9.89 -4.22
C LEU A 190 10.18 -8.39 -4.14
N PRO A 191 10.81 -7.55 -4.96
CA PRO A 191 10.53 -6.12 -5.02
C PRO A 191 9.03 -5.84 -5.19
N THR A 192 8.56 -4.73 -4.64
CA THR A 192 7.16 -4.29 -4.67
C THR A 192 6.16 -5.16 -3.92
N ARG A 193 6.59 -6.25 -3.30
CA ARG A 193 5.76 -7.05 -2.40
C ARG A 193 5.91 -6.55 -0.97
N CYS A 194 4.86 -6.67 -0.19
CA CYS A 194 4.83 -6.19 1.18
C CYS A 194 4.69 -7.36 2.15
N GLY A 195 5.23 -7.18 3.34
CA GLY A 195 5.10 -8.14 4.43
C GLY A 195 4.73 -7.44 5.72
N PHE A 196 4.25 -8.23 6.67
CA PHE A 196 3.90 -7.77 8.00
C PHE A 196 4.93 -8.29 9.01
N SER A 197 5.41 -7.41 9.87
CA SER A 197 6.06 -7.82 11.14
C SER A 197 5.07 -7.63 12.27
N TRP A 198 5.09 -8.55 13.21
CA TRP A 198 4.22 -8.52 14.39
C TRP A 198 5.07 -8.64 15.64
N GLU A 199 4.95 -7.67 16.51
CA GLU A 199 5.60 -7.60 17.82
C GLU A 199 4.53 -7.71 18.91
N GLN A 200 4.79 -8.57 19.89
CA GLN A 200 3.90 -8.81 21.02
C GLN A 200 4.64 -8.48 22.33
N GLN A 201 4.06 -7.65 23.17
CA GLN A 201 4.62 -7.34 24.49
C GLN A 201 3.87 -8.06 25.61
N SER A 202 2.55 -8.04 25.58
CA SER A 202 1.70 -8.65 26.63
C SER A 202 0.42 -9.27 26.06
N SER A 203 0.39 -9.46 24.76
CA SER A 203 -0.79 -9.96 24.05
C SER A 203 -0.94 -11.47 24.19
N THR A 204 -2.19 -11.93 24.22
CA THR A 204 -2.58 -13.35 24.17
C THR A 204 -2.91 -13.82 22.76
N ALA A 205 -2.68 -12.98 21.75
CA ALA A 205 -2.93 -13.34 20.35
C ALA A 205 -1.92 -14.40 19.87
N GLU A 206 -2.41 -15.40 19.15
CA GLU A 206 -1.62 -16.55 18.68
C GLU A 206 -1.47 -16.56 17.14
N LYS A 207 -2.39 -15.89 16.43
CA LYS A 207 -2.42 -15.86 14.96
C LYS A 207 -2.79 -14.49 14.41
N LEU A 208 -2.33 -14.22 13.18
CA LEU A 208 -2.74 -13.07 12.36
C LEU A 208 -3.78 -13.50 11.34
N GLU A 209 -4.76 -12.64 11.11
CA GLU A 209 -5.80 -12.83 10.11
C GLU A 209 -6.10 -11.50 9.41
N ILE A 210 -6.29 -11.53 8.08
CA ILE A 210 -6.77 -10.37 7.32
C ILE A 210 -8.30 -10.36 7.36
N VAL A 211 -8.86 -9.20 7.68
CA VAL A 211 -10.30 -8.97 7.68
C VAL A 211 -10.60 -7.77 6.79
N HIS A 212 -11.56 -7.96 5.88
CA HIS A 212 -12.04 -6.91 4.97
C HIS A 212 -13.22 -6.20 5.62
N MET A 213 -13.11 -4.90 5.79
CA MET A 213 -14.08 -4.07 6.50
C MET A 213 -14.52 -2.89 5.65
N ASN A 214 -15.70 -2.37 5.94
CA ASN A 214 -16.11 -1.06 5.41
C ASN A 214 -15.60 0.08 6.29
N ALA A 215 -15.63 1.31 5.76
CA ALA A 215 -15.11 2.48 6.46
C ALA A 215 -15.84 2.79 7.79
N ALA A 216 -17.14 2.49 7.87
CA ALA A 216 -17.92 2.71 9.09
C ALA A 216 -17.50 1.76 10.22
N GLU A 217 -17.24 0.48 9.90
CA GLU A 217 -16.75 -0.52 10.87
C GLU A 217 -15.39 -0.12 11.44
N VAL A 218 -14.48 0.41 10.63
CA VAL A 218 -13.17 0.89 11.10
C VAL A 218 -13.31 2.12 11.98
N THR A 219 -14.22 3.03 11.66
CA THR A 219 -14.51 4.19 12.50
C THR A 219 -14.97 3.76 13.89
N ALA A 220 -15.85 2.78 13.96
CA ALA A 220 -16.29 2.21 15.24
C ALA A 220 -15.14 1.66 16.08
N ILE A 221 -14.15 0.97 15.46
CA ILE A 221 -12.94 0.48 16.17
C ILE A 221 -12.12 1.66 16.72
N LYS A 222 -11.94 2.73 15.95
CA LYS A 222 -11.18 3.91 16.37
C LYS A 222 -11.87 4.68 17.49
N ASP A 223 -13.19 4.75 17.47
CA ASP A 223 -13.97 5.43 18.51
C ASP A 223 -13.93 4.68 19.83
N VAL A 224 -13.95 3.34 19.81
CA VAL A 224 -13.73 2.53 21.01
C VAL A 224 -12.34 2.80 21.60
N LYS A 225 -11.30 2.88 20.77
CA LYS A 225 -9.94 3.22 21.23
C LYS A 225 -9.84 4.63 21.82
N ARG A 226 -10.51 5.62 21.24
CA ARG A 226 -10.53 7.00 21.78
C ARG A 226 -11.22 7.07 23.13
N ASN A 227 -12.26 6.30 23.32
CA ASN A 227 -13.00 6.26 24.58
C ASN A 227 -12.27 5.49 25.70
N THR A 228 -11.30 4.62 25.36
CA THR A 228 -10.47 3.90 26.34
C THR A 228 -9.19 4.65 26.73
N THR A 229 -8.74 5.61 25.94
CA THR A 229 -7.57 6.44 26.24
C THR A 229 -7.98 7.79 26.82
N ASN A 230 -7.95 7.97 28.13
CA ASN A 230 -8.21 9.19 28.90
C ASN A 230 -9.68 9.56 29.14
N ASP A 231 -10.56 8.61 29.36
CA ASP A 231 -11.84 8.95 29.97
C ASP A 231 -11.67 9.05 31.50
N ASN A 232 -11.20 10.19 31.95
CA ASN A 232 -11.04 10.49 33.37
C ASN A 232 -12.41 10.57 34.09
N ARG A 233 -13.46 10.04 33.47
CA ARG A 233 -14.83 10.02 33.95
C ARG A 233 -15.11 8.74 34.74
N TYR A 234 -15.86 8.90 35.78
CA TYR A 234 -16.41 7.79 36.55
C TYR A 234 -17.82 7.47 36.09
N TYR A 235 -18.17 6.23 36.03
CA TYR A 235 -19.52 5.76 35.74
C TYR A 235 -20.05 4.92 36.89
N ASP A 236 -21.33 5.08 37.22
CA ASP A 236 -22.01 4.16 38.15
C ASP A 236 -22.31 2.82 37.43
N LEU A 237 -22.79 1.85 38.17
CA LEU A 237 -23.15 0.52 37.65
C LEU A 237 -24.32 0.57 36.62
N ASN A 238 -25.04 1.69 36.56
CA ASN A 238 -26.10 1.94 35.58
C ASN A 238 -25.58 2.66 34.32
N GLY A 239 -24.27 2.90 34.20
CA GLY A 239 -23.64 3.57 33.07
C GLY A 239 -23.80 5.10 33.07
N ARG A 240 -24.24 5.71 34.18
CA ARG A 240 -24.36 7.17 34.30
C ARG A 240 -23.00 7.77 34.60
N ASN A 241 -22.65 8.81 33.82
CA ASN A 241 -21.41 9.56 34.04
C ASN A 241 -21.48 10.35 35.37
N ILE A 242 -20.42 10.26 36.14
CA ILE A 242 -20.25 10.94 37.43
C ILE A 242 -18.92 11.67 37.42
N ASN A 243 -18.91 12.98 37.65
CA ASN A 243 -17.67 13.77 37.60
C ASN A 243 -16.60 13.29 38.59
N LYS A 244 -17.01 12.92 39.82
CA LYS A 244 -16.16 12.28 40.82
C LYS A 244 -17.05 11.56 41.84
N PRO A 245 -16.74 10.31 42.18
CA PRO A 245 -17.50 9.59 43.21
C PRO A 245 -17.37 10.30 44.57
N VAL A 246 -18.47 10.72 45.14
CA VAL A 246 -18.54 11.31 46.51
C VAL A 246 -19.11 10.34 47.53
N GLN A 247 -19.69 9.25 47.10
CA GLN A 247 -20.28 8.22 47.95
C GLN A 247 -19.49 6.93 47.88
N LYS A 248 -19.49 6.16 48.99
CA LYS A 248 -18.94 4.82 48.97
C LYS A 248 -19.70 3.92 48.02
N GLY A 249 -18.97 3.22 47.18
CA GLY A 249 -19.60 2.37 46.15
C GLY A 249 -18.63 1.82 45.16
N VAL A 250 -19.18 1.08 44.17
CA VAL A 250 -18.46 0.53 43.05
C VAL A 250 -18.72 1.39 41.83
N TYR A 251 -17.65 1.81 41.18
CA TYR A 251 -17.66 2.68 40.00
C TYR A 251 -16.81 2.10 38.88
N ILE A 252 -17.01 2.50 37.70
CA ILE A 252 -16.14 2.20 36.55
C ILE A 252 -15.35 3.46 36.21
N HIS A 253 -14.04 3.38 36.20
CA HIS A 253 -13.13 4.45 35.85
C HIS A 253 -12.07 3.86 34.91
N ASP A 254 -11.88 4.47 33.76
CA ASP A 254 -10.94 4.01 32.74
C ASP A 254 -11.14 2.52 32.37
N GLY A 255 -12.41 2.10 32.22
CA GLY A 255 -12.79 0.72 31.91
C GLY A 255 -12.53 -0.30 33.02
N LYS A 256 -12.09 0.14 34.22
CA LYS A 256 -11.80 -0.71 35.41
C LYS A 256 -12.78 -0.44 36.53
N GLN A 257 -13.07 -1.51 37.27
CA GLN A 257 -13.86 -1.39 38.47
C GLN A 257 -13.05 -0.75 39.62
N VAL A 258 -13.55 0.34 40.20
CA VAL A 258 -12.94 1.07 41.28
C VAL A 258 -13.90 1.05 42.50
N ILE A 259 -13.39 0.69 43.67
CA ILE A 259 -14.15 0.70 44.91
C ILE A 259 -13.76 1.95 45.69
N VAL A 260 -14.72 2.85 45.90
CA VAL A 260 -14.57 4.01 46.78
C VAL A 260 -15.07 3.62 48.16
N LYS A 261 -14.18 3.68 49.14
CA LYS A 261 -14.43 3.28 50.56
C LYS A 261 -14.92 4.43 51.42
#